data_673bf63672082f26a987a975b41c1566
#
_entry.id   673bf63672082f26a987a975b41c1566
#
_cell.length_a   1.000
_cell.length_b   1.000
_cell.length_c   1.000
_cell.angle_alpha   90.00
_cell.angle_beta   90.00
_cell.angle_gamma   90.00
#
_symmetry.space_group_name_H-M   'P 1'
#
loop_
_entity.id
_entity.type
_entity.pdbx_description
1 polymer ?
#
loop_
_entity_poly.entity_id
_entity_poly.type
_entity_poly.pdbx_seq_one_letter_code
_entity_poly.pdbx_strand_id
1 'polypeptide(L)'
;IDWSDTIPKKGEGIFLRFTDINVVPKEVFPYVANTIKQINIVMKSLIPEINIEIYNAFDKLLKDGKDGVQFEIIAMRGENRIPLLYESAGIKKLISICSNLVACYNRESYCLVVDELDSGIYEYLLGECLEVMQDKAKGQLIFTSHNLRPLEILENDSLLYTTVNPENCYIKSTYIKNTQNTRLSYLRTIKLGGQK
;
A
#
# COMPACT_ATOMS: atom_id res chain seq x y z
N ILE A 1 -13.98 -4.77 6.09
CA ILE A 1 -12.64 -5.38 6.16
C ILE A 1 -12.05 -4.91 7.48
N ASP A 2 -11.56 -5.82 8.29
CA ASP A 2 -10.93 -5.50 9.57
C ASP A 2 -9.47 -5.95 9.54
N TRP A 3 -8.55 -4.99 9.74
CA TRP A 3 -7.11 -5.25 9.80
C TRP A 3 -6.58 -5.11 11.23
N SER A 4 -7.48 -5.07 12.23
CA SER A 4 -7.13 -4.83 13.64
C SER A 4 -6.22 -5.89 14.27
N ASP A 5 -6.29 -7.14 13.79
CA ASP A 5 -5.50 -8.25 14.33
C ASP A 5 -4.02 -8.24 13.90
N THR A 6 -3.58 -7.20 13.21
CA THR A 6 -2.28 -7.14 12.54
C THR A 6 -1.33 -6.13 13.17
N ILE A 7 -0.99 -6.24 14.46
CA ILE A 7 -0.05 -5.29 15.09
C ILE A 7 1.39 -5.83 15.01
N PRO A 8 2.29 -5.26 14.18
CA PRO A 8 3.70 -5.56 14.27
C PRO A 8 4.25 -5.00 15.58
N LYS A 9 4.99 -5.82 16.33
CA LYS A 9 5.73 -5.36 17.51
C LYS A 9 6.77 -4.31 17.07
N LYS A 10 7.04 -3.34 17.94
CA LYS A 10 8.08 -2.33 17.76
C LYS A 10 9.43 -3.04 17.52
N GLY A 11 10.03 -2.86 16.36
CA GLY A 11 11.26 -3.55 15.97
C GLY A 11 11.90 -2.90 14.74
N GLU A 12 13.13 -3.27 14.43
CA GLU A 12 13.84 -2.88 13.23
C GLU A 12 13.11 -3.36 11.99
N GLY A 13 13.09 -2.54 10.93
CA GLY A 13 12.45 -2.91 9.67
C GLY A 13 13.18 -4.08 9.00
N ILE A 14 12.44 -5.07 8.53
CA ILE A 14 12.98 -6.19 7.74
C ILE A 14 12.74 -5.87 6.28
N PHE A 15 13.81 -5.80 5.49
CA PHE A 15 13.71 -5.66 4.05
C PHE A 15 13.63 -7.03 3.39
N LEU A 16 12.49 -7.32 2.76
CA LEU A 16 12.28 -8.54 2.00
C LEU A 16 12.45 -8.26 0.49
N ARG A 17 13.19 -9.12 -0.19
CA ARG A 17 13.37 -9.06 -1.63
C ARG A 17 12.31 -9.90 -2.32
N PHE A 18 11.56 -9.31 -3.24
CA PHE A 18 10.55 -10.02 -4.00
C PHE A 18 11.13 -10.73 -5.24
N THR A 19 12.31 -10.33 -5.65
CA THR A 19 12.92 -10.81 -6.91
C THR A 19 14.06 -11.77 -6.69
N ASP A 20 14.37 -12.11 -5.43
CA ASP A 20 15.57 -12.85 -5.08
C ASP A 20 15.35 -13.69 -3.82
N ILE A 21 16.31 -14.55 -3.56
CA ILE A 21 16.37 -15.36 -2.33
C ILE A 21 16.57 -14.45 -1.12
N ASN A 22 15.76 -14.66 -0.10
CA ASN A 22 15.91 -14.01 1.20
C ASN A 22 16.68 -14.90 2.17
N VAL A 23 17.54 -14.30 2.98
CA VAL A 23 18.21 -14.97 4.09
C VAL A 23 18.09 -14.08 5.32
N VAL A 24 17.53 -14.61 6.39
CA VAL A 24 17.33 -13.89 7.65
C VAL A 24 17.82 -14.73 8.84
N PRO A 25 18.19 -14.10 9.96
CA PRO A 25 18.45 -14.83 11.21
C PRO A 25 17.23 -15.69 11.61
N LYS A 26 17.47 -16.87 12.16
CA LYS A 26 16.41 -17.82 12.53
C LYS A 26 15.42 -17.22 13.53
N GLU A 27 15.87 -16.38 14.43
CA GLU A 27 15.04 -15.63 15.40
C GLU A 27 14.12 -14.60 14.75
N VAL A 28 14.46 -14.11 13.54
CA VAL A 28 13.69 -13.12 12.78
C VAL A 28 12.63 -13.78 11.88
N PHE A 29 12.85 -15.01 11.46
CA PHE A 29 11.98 -15.73 10.55
C PHE A 29 10.50 -15.81 10.97
N PRO A 30 10.13 -16.02 12.27
CA PRO A 30 8.74 -15.98 12.71
C PRO A 30 8.06 -14.64 12.46
N TYR A 31 8.81 -13.53 12.53
CA TYR A 31 8.27 -12.20 12.23
C TYR A 31 8.00 -12.03 10.74
N VAL A 32 8.87 -12.56 9.88
CA VAL A 32 8.64 -12.62 8.43
C VAL A 32 7.37 -13.39 8.11
N ALA A 33 7.22 -14.59 8.68
CA ALA A 33 6.04 -15.42 8.48
C ALA A 33 4.75 -14.71 8.93
N ASN A 34 4.80 -14.00 10.06
CA ASN A 34 3.68 -13.21 10.52
C ASN A 34 3.37 -12.03 9.58
N THR A 35 4.39 -11.32 9.08
CA THR A 35 4.22 -10.22 8.12
C THR A 35 3.54 -10.71 6.83
N ILE A 36 3.95 -11.87 6.31
CA ILE A 36 3.30 -12.47 5.12
C ILE A 36 1.82 -12.80 5.41
N LYS A 37 1.49 -13.32 6.59
CA LYS A 37 0.09 -13.54 6.98
C LYS A 37 -0.73 -12.25 6.98
N GLN A 38 -0.15 -11.16 7.49
CA GLN A 38 -0.81 -9.85 7.53
C GLN A 38 -1.01 -9.27 6.13
N ILE A 39 0.00 -9.39 5.26
CA ILE A 39 -0.12 -9.00 3.85
C ILE A 39 -1.28 -9.78 3.21
N ASN A 40 -1.40 -11.07 3.47
CA ASN A 40 -2.47 -11.90 2.90
C ASN A 40 -3.88 -11.49 3.37
N ILE A 41 -4.04 -11.00 4.60
CA ILE A 41 -5.33 -10.46 5.07
C ILE A 41 -5.75 -9.27 4.20
N VAL A 42 -4.82 -8.34 3.93
CA VAL A 42 -5.06 -7.19 3.07
C VAL A 42 -5.27 -7.63 1.62
N MET A 43 -4.37 -8.46 1.10
CA MET A 43 -4.43 -8.94 -0.29
C MET A 43 -5.72 -9.69 -0.58
N LYS A 44 -6.19 -10.55 0.33
CA LYS A 44 -7.45 -11.28 0.18
C LYS A 44 -8.67 -10.37 0.06
N SER A 45 -8.63 -9.19 0.67
CA SER A 45 -9.72 -8.22 0.56
C SER A 45 -9.66 -7.41 -0.74
N LEU A 46 -8.46 -7.18 -1.27
CA LEU A 46 -8.24 -6.38 -2.47
C LEU A 46 -8.17 -7.23 -3.74
N ILE A 47 -7.49 -8.38 -3.68
CA ILE A 47 -7.28 -9.31 -4.79
C ILE A 47 -7.42 -10.75 -4.26
N PRO A 48 -8.65 -11.27 -4.10
CA PRO A 48 -8.90 -12.58 -3.47
C PRO A 48 -8.19 -13.76 -4.14
N GLU A 49 -7.82 -13.62 -5.40
CA GLU A 49 -7.18 -14.67 -6.21
C GLU A 49 -5.68 -14.84 -5.92
N ILE A 50 -5.07 -13.91 -5.17
CA ILE A 50 -3.63 -13.92 -4.88
C ILE A 50 -3.40 -14.23 -3.41
N ASN A 51 -2.57 -15.22 -3.14
CA ASN A 51 -2.02 -15.51 -1.82
C ASN A 51 -0.51 -15.49 -1.86
N ILE A 52 0.14 -14.83 -0.90
CA ILE A 52 1.60 -14.72 -0.83
C ILE A 52 2.12 -15.80 0.10
N GLU A 53 3.12 -16.56 -0.33
CA GLU A 53 3.67 -17.68 0.43
C GLU A 53 5.18 -17.64 0.53
N ILE A 54 5.68 -18.19 1.64
CA ILE A 54 7.08 -18.51 1.82
C ILE A 54 7.32 -19.88 1.17
N TYR A 55 8.27 -19.92 0.26
CA TYR A 55 8.61 -21.11 -0.50
C TYR A 55 10.08 -21.51 -0.29
N ASN A 56 10.38 -22.81 -0.38
CA ASN A 56 11.74 -23.35 -0.21
C ASN A 56 12.46 -22.83 1.05
N ALA A 57 11.78 -22.82 2.19
CA ALA A 57 12.39 -22.42 3.44
C ALA A 57 13.25 -23.56 4.02
N PHE A 58 14.53 -23.28 4.27
CA PHE A 58 15.44 -24.23 4.91
C PHE A 58 16.50 -23.51 5.77
N ASP A 59 17.02 -24.24 6.75
CA ASP A 59 18.06 -23.75 7.66
C ASP A 59 19.37 -23.52 6.89
N LYS A 60 20.04 -22.40 7.16
CA LYS A 60 21.29 -21.99 6.54
C LYS A 60 22.19 -21.29 7.54
N LEU A 61 23.48 -21.61 7.55
CA LEU A 61 24.46 -20.86 8.33
C LEU A 61 24.69 -19.48 7.70
N LEU A 62 24.62 -18.43 8.51
CA LEU A 62 24.94 -17.07 8.10
C LEU A 62 26.47 -16.88 8.05
N LYS A 63 26.93 -15.80 7.41
CA LYS A 63 28.37 -15.48 7.30
C LYS A 63 29.06 -15.27 8.64
N ASP A 64 28.32 -14.87 9.67
CA ASP A 64 28.80 -14.68 11.04
C ASP A 64 28.73 -15.95 11.91
N GLY A 65 28.37 -17.10 11.32
CA GLY A 65 28.28 -18.39 11.99
C GLY A 65 26.97 -18.62 12.76
N LYS A 66 26.01 -17.70 12.70
CA LYS A 66 24.69 -17.85 13.33
C LYS A 66 23.75 -18.66 12.45
N ASP A 67 22.73 -19.25 13.09
CA ASP A 67 21.65 -19.92 12.41
C ASP A 67 20.76 -18.92 11.67
N GLY A 68 20.46 -19.19 10.42
CA GLY A 68 19.56 -18.43 9.58
C GLY A 68 18.59 -19.32 8.85
N VAL A 69 17.63 -18.70 8.17
CA VAL A 69 16.68 -19.36 7.27
C VAL A 69 16.77 -18.70 5.90
N GLN A 70 16.95 -19.51 4.87
CA GLN A 70 16.86 -19.10 3.47
C GLN A 70 15.48 -19.45 2.95
N PHE A 71 14.85 -18.53 2.18
CA PHE A 71 13.54 -18.74 1.58
C PHE A 71 13.31 -17.82 0.38
N GLU A 72 12.29 -18.14 -0.39
CA GLU A 72 11.76 -17.32 -1.46
C GLU A 72 10.33 -16.88 -1.13
N ILE A 73 9.89 -15.79 -1.76
CA ILE A 73 8.50 -15.33 -1.65
C ILE A 73 7.84 -15.50 -3.02
N ILE A 74 6.72 -16.21 -3.03
CA ILE A 74 5.96 -16.49 -4.25
C ILE A 74 4.51 -16.01 -4.12
N ALA A 75 3.86 -15.78 -5.24
CA ALA A 75 2.41 -15.61 -5.35
C ALA A 75 1.78 -16.95 -5.75
N MET A 76 0.69 -17.30 -5.09
CA MET A 76 -0.20 -18.39 -5.46
C MET A 76 -1.43 -17.84 -6.15
N ARG A 77 -1.75 -18.35 -7.35
CA ARG A 77 -3.00 -18.09 -8.08
C ARG A 77 -3.69 -19.44 -8.34
N GLY A 78 -4.63 -19.80 -7.48
CA GLY A 78 -5.16 -21.17 -7.44
C GLY A 78 -4.03 -22.15 -7.13
N GLU A 79 -3.78 -23.12 -8.01
CA GLU A 79 -2.69 -24.10 -7.86
C GLU A 79 -1.34 -23.64 -8.44
N ASN A 80 -1.31 -22.51 -9.13
CA ASN A 80 -0.11 -22.04 -9.81
C ASN A 80 0.80 -21.26 -8.86
N ARG A 81 2.07 -21.67 -8.80
CA ARG A 81 3.15 -21.00 -8.08
C ARG A 81 3.87 -20.04 -9.01
N ILE A 82 3.80 -18.77 -8.72
CA ILE A 82 4.37 -17.70 -9.54
C ILE A 82 5.42 -16.96 -8.70
N PRO A 83 6.72 -17.00 -9.05
CA PRO A 83 7.69 -16.13 -8.39
C PRO A 83 7.25 -14.66 -8.50
N LEU A 84 7.35 -13.90 -7.40
CA LEU A 84 6.90 -12.50 -7.37
C LEU A 84 7.59 -11.62 -8.42
N LEU A 85 8.76 -12.01 -8.89
CA LEU A 85 9.45 -11.35 -9.99
C LEU A 85 8.55 -11.18 -11.23
N TYR A 86 7.70 -12.19 -11.52
CA TYR A 86 6.84 -12.22 -12.72
C TYR A 86 5.46 -11.59 -12.49
N GLU A 87 5.14 -11.17 -11.27
CA GLU A 87 3.93 -10.41 -11.00
C GLU A 87 4.01 -8.98 -11.55
N SER A 88 2.85 -8.36 -11.78
CA SER A 88 2.78 -6.99 -12.28
C SER A 88 3.45 -6.00 -11.31
N ALA A 89 3.92 -4.87 -11.84
CA ALA A 89 4.51 -3.80 -11.03
C ALA A 89 3.54 -3.31 -9.94
N GLY A 90 2.24 -3.20 -10.26
CA GLY A 90 1.22 -2.77 -9.31
C GLY A 90 1.00 -3.75 -8.17
N ILE A 91 0.98 -5.06 -8.44
CA ILE A 91 0.89 -6.09 -7.40
C ILE A 91 2.11 -6.05 -6.49
N LYS A 92 3.31 -5.97 -7.07
CA LYS A 92 4.55 -5.84 -6.28
C LYS A 92 4.55 -4.58 -5.41
N LYS A 93 4.12 -3.45 -5.96
CA LYS A 93 3.98 -2.21 -5.21
C LYS A 93 2.97 -2.35 -4.06
N LEU A 94 1.79 -2.88 -4.34
CA LEU A 94 0.76 -3.08 -3.32
C LEU A 94 1.28 -3.97 -2.18
N ILE A 95 1.91 -5.10 -2.49
CA ILE A 95 2.52 -5.97 -1.49
C ILE A 95 3.57 -5.23 -0.66
N SER A 96 4.41 -4.40 -1.30
CA SER A 96 5.47 -3.66 -0.63
C SER A 96 4.96 -2.62 0.38
N ILE A 97 3.80 -2.01 0.12
CA ILE A 97 3.21 -1.01 1.00
C ILE A 97 2.20 -1.59 1.99
N CYS A 98 1.73 -2.85 1.81
CA CYS A 98 0.70 -3.46 2.65
C CYS A 98 1.03 -3.40 4.14
N SER A 99 2.28 -3.72 4.55
CA SER A 99 2.67 -3.68 5.96
C SER A 99 2.60 -2.27 6.55
N ASN A 100 2.91 -1.24 5.75
CA ASN A 100 2.81 0.16 6.15
C ASN A 100 1.35 0.63 6.21
N LEU A 101 0.51 0.19 5.27
CA LEU A 101 -0.93 0.46 5.29
C LEU A 101 -1.58 -0.17 6.54
N VAL A 102 -1.21 -1.41 6.88
CA VAL A 102 -1.66 -2.08 8.11
C VAL A 102 -1.20 -1.32 9.35
N ALA A 103 0.04 -0.84 9.38
CA ALA A 103 0.54 -0.02 10.49
C ALA A 103 -0.23 1.30 10.62
N CYS A 104 -0.49 1.97 9.50
CA CYS A 104 -1.30 3.20 9.44
C CYS A 104 -2.75 2.94 9.89
N TYR A 105 -3.35 1.84 9.47
CA TYR A 105 -4.70 1.46 9.87
C TYR A 105 -4.85 1.28 11.39
N ASN A 106 -3.84 0.69 12.05
CA ASN A 106 -3.94 0.27 13.45
C ASN A 106 -3.35 1.26 14.46
N ARG A 107 -2.53 2.24 14.05
CA ARG A 107 -1.75 3.09 14.96
C ARG A 107 -2.02 4.56 14.74
N GLU A 108 -2.52 5.23 15.76
CA GLU A 108 -2.77 6.69 15.76
C GLU A 108 -1.49 7.53 15.55
N SER A 109 -0.36 7.04 16.06
CA SER A 109 0.93 7.74 15.92
C SER A 109 1.65 7.48 14.60
N TYR A 110 1.03 6.74 13.67
CA TYR A 110 1.66 6.38 12.41
C TYR A 110 1.25 7.33 11.29
N CYS A 111 2.25 7.93 10.64
CA CYS A 111 2.04 8.72 9.42
C CYS A 111 2.74 8.04 8.26
N LEU A 112 1.98 7.66 7.25
CA LEU A 112 2.48 7.06 6.01
C LEU A 112 2.42 8.08 4.89
N VAL A 113 3.57 8.34 4.26
CA VAL A 113 3.67 9.21 3.09
C VAL A 113 4.05 8.37 1.88
N VAL A 114 3.23 8.43 0.82
CA VAL A 114 3.44 7.65 -0.41
C VAL A 114 3.34 8.55 -1.62
N ASP A 115 4.42 8.61 -2.38
CA ASP A 115 4.41 9.31 -3.66
C ASP A 115 3.84 8.41 -4.76
N GLU A 116 2.98 8.97 -5.62
CA GLU A 116 2.30 8.25 -6.71
C GLU A 116 1.65 6.94 -6.26
N LEU A 117 0.80 6.98 -5.23
CA LEU A 117 0.15 5.77 -4.69
C LEU A 117 -0.55 4.94 -5.77
N ASP A 118 -1.10 5.59 -6.78
CA ASP A 118 -1.82 4.99 -7.91
C ASP A 118 -0.91 4.34 -8.97
N SER A 119 0.39 4.60 -8.96
CA SER A 119 1.30 4.09 -10.01
C SER A 119 1.28 2.57 -10.08
N GLY A 120 0.81 2.03 -11.22
CA GLY A 120 0.70 0.60 -11.49
C GLY A 120 -0.45 -0.11 -10.77
N ILE A 121 -1.25 0.58 -9.96
CA ILE A 121 -2.42 0.02 -9.28
C ILE A 121 -3.68 0.35 -10.10
N TYR A 122 -4.53 -0.65 -10.33
CA TYR A 122 -5.81 -0.44 -11.00
C TYR A 122 -6.70 0.52 -10.21
N GLU A 123 -7.40 1.40 -10.92
CA GLU A 123 -8.31 2.42 -10.34
C GLU A 123 -9.29 1.82 -9.31
N TYR A 124 -9.85 0.65 -9.61
CA TYR A 124 -10.74 -0.05 -8.70
C TYR A 124 -10.05 -0.43 -7.37
N LEU A 125 -8.86 -1.03 -7.44
CA LEU A 125 -8.10 -1.45 -6.24
C LEU A 125 -7.64 -0.26 -5.39
N LEU A 126 -7.26 0.83 -6.05
CA LEU A 126 -6.96 2.08 -5.37
C LEU A 126 -8.19 2.56 -4.59
N GLY A 127 -9.38 2.51 -5.22
CA GLY A 127 -10.63 2.87 -4.59
C GLY A 127 -10.91 2.07 -3.33
N GLU A 128 -10.92 0.75 -3.42
CA GLU A 128 -11.15 -0.15 -2.27
C GLU A 128 -10.17 0.12 -1.12
N CYS A 129 -8.89 0.33 -1.45
CA CYS A 129 -7.87 0.65 -0.45
C CYS A 129 -8.17 1.97 0.27
N LEU A 130 -8.53 3.02 -0.48
CA LEU A 130 -8.81 4.35 0.06
C LEU A 130 -10.09 4.37 0.90
N GLU A 131 -11.14 3.66 0.51
CA GLU A 131 -12.37 3.52 1.30
C GLU A 131 -12.09 2.91 2.68
N VAL A 132 -11.31 1.81 2.72
CA VAL A 132 -10.91 1.18 3.99
C VAL A 132 -10.09 2.12 4.85
N MET A 133 -9.15 2.86 4.25
CA MET A 133 -8.29 3.78 4.97
C MET A 133 -9.06 5.00 5.49
N GLN A 134 -9.96 5.56 4.70
CA GLN A 134 -10.77 6.73 5.11
C GLN A 134 -11.67 6.40 6.30
N ASP A 135 -12.35 5.25 6.26
CA ASP A 135 -13.38 4.93 7.26
C ASP A 135 -12.81 4.46 8.60
N LYS A 136 -11.65 3.80 8.59
CA LYS A 136 -11.21 3.00 9.75
C LYS A 136 -9.75 3.21 10.16
N ALA A 137 -8.92 3.88 9.36
CA ALA A 137 -7.54 4.08 9.73
C ALA A 137 -7.42 5.01 10.94
N LYS A 138 -6.57 4.62 11.89
CA LYS A 138 -6.26 5.41 13.09
C LYS A 138 -5.12 6.40 12.85
N GLY A 139 -4.18 6.03 11.98
CA GLY A 139 -3.05 6.86 11.59
C GLY A 139 -3.38 7.78 10.42
N GLN A 140 -2.39 8.48 9.92
CA GLN A 140 -2.51 9.42 8.81
C GLN A 140 -1.86 8.85 7.55
N LEU A 141 -2.62 8.82 6.44
CA LEU A 141 -2.11 8.52 5.10
C LEU A 141 -2.04 9.83 4.29
N ILE A 142 -0.85 10.19 3.84
CA ILE A 142 -0.59 11.32 2.92
C ILE A 142 -0.06 10.72 1.63
N PHE A 143 -0.67 11.05 0.51
CA PHE A 143 -0.20 10.52 -0.78
C PHE A 143 -0.41 11.49 -1.93
N THR A 144 0.39 11.31 -3.00
CA THR A 144 0.13 11.92 -4.30
C THR A 144 -0.51 10.90 -5.23
N SER A 145 -1.33 11.39 -6.16
CA SER A 145 -1.98 10.55 -7.18
C SER A 145 -2.26 11.36 -8.44
N HIS A 146 -2.08 10.74 -9.59
CA HIS A 146 -2.52 11.24 -10.88
C HIS A 146 -3.89 10.68 -11.28
N ASN A 147 -4.37 9.66 -10.57
CA ASN A 147 -5.68 9.07 -10.78
C ASN A 147 -6.79 9.95 -10.19
N LEU A 148 -7.94 9.97 -10.83
CA LEU A 148 -9.09 10.77 -10.39
C LEU A 148 -10.00 10.02 -9.39
N ARG A 149 -9.75 8.74 -9.13
CA ARG A 149 -10.55 7.94 -8.20
C ARG A 149 -10.58 8.50 -6.77
N PRO A 150 -9.47 9.03 -6.21
CA PRO A 150 -9.50 9.70 -4.91
C PRO A 150 -10.52 10.83 -4.81
N LEU A 151 -10.81 11.53 -5.92
CA LEU A 151 -11.81 12.61 -5.96
C LEU A 151 -13.25 12.12 -5.81
N GLU A 152 -13.50 10.83 -5.98
CA GLU A 152 -14.83 10.22 -5.84
C GLU A 152 -15.05 9.65 -4.45
N ILE A 153 -13.96 9.31 -3.74
CA ILE A 153 -13.99 8.59 -2.47
C ILE A 153 -13.72 9.52 -1.30
N LEU A 154 -12.65 10.33 -1.40
CA LEU A 154 -12.20 11.15 -0.29
C LEU A 154 -13.06 12.39 -0.09
N GLU A 155 -13.22 12.81 1.16
CA GLU A 155 -13.85 14.06 1.50
C GLU A 155 -13.06 15.25 0.95
N ASN A 156 -13.77 16.30 0.53
CA ASN A 156 -13.17 17.49 -0.09
C ASN A 156 -12.09 18.15 0.80
N ASP A 157 -12.26 18.10 2.11
CA ASP A 157 -11.31 18.68 3.07
C ASP A 157 -9.98 17.92 3.13
N SER A 158 -9.94 16.69 2.66
CA SER A 158 -8.74 15.85 2.55
C SER A 158 -8.00 16.04 1.22
N LEU A 159 -8.55 16.82 0.28
CA LEU A 159 -8.00 16.99 -1.06
C LEU A 159 -7.21 18.30 -1.18
N LEU A 160 -5.97 18.16 -1.65
CA LEU A 160 -5.11 19.28 -2.03
C LEU A 160 -4.75 19.14 -3.52
N TYR A 161 -4.93 20.23 -4.26
CA TYR A 161 -4.56 20.28 -5.67
C TYR A 161 -3.27 21.05 -5.84
N THR A 162 -2.34 20.51 -6.62
CA THR A 162 -1.14 21.23 -7.04
C THR A 162 -1.45 22.20 -8.17
N THR A 163 -0.78 23.35 -8.18
CA THR A 163 -0.92 24.36 -9.24
C THR A 163 0.44 24.72 -9.80
N VAL A 164 0.46 25.31 -11.00
CA VAL A 164 1.67 25.88 -11.62
C VAL A 164 1.99 27.28 -11.09
N ASN A 165 1.14 27.87 -10.25
CA ASN A 165 1.39 29.18 -9.66
C ASN A 165 2.39 29.08 -8.51
N PRO A 166 3.59 29.68 -8.61
CA PRO A 166 4.62 29.58 -7.58
C PRO A 166 4.23 30.23 -6.24
N GLU A 167 3.28 31.15 -6.24
CA GLU A 167 2.77 31.80 -5.01
C GLU A 167 1.71 30.95 -4.30
N ASN A 168 1.06 30.02 -5.01
CA ASN A 168 0.03 29.14 -4.47
C ASN A 168 0.20 27.72 -5.02
N CYS A 169 1.30 27.04 -4.64
CA CYS A 169 1.61 25.69 -5.12
C CYS A 169 0.53 24.67 -4.79
N TYR A 170 -0.24 24.89 -3.72
CA TYR A 170 -1.30 24.00 -3.25
C TYR A 170 -2.56 24.78 -2.96
N ILE A 171 -3.69 24.30 -3.48
CA ILE A 171 -5.01 24.89 -3.21
C ILE A 171 -5.96 23.82 -2.66
N LYS A 172 -6.78 24.22 -1.68
CA LYS A 172 -7.95 23.44 -1.25
C LYS A 172 -9.13 23.78 -2.14
N SER A 173 -9.93 22.79 -2.49
CA SER A 173 -11.19 23.01 -3.20
C SER A 173 -12.25 23.54 -2.23
N THR A 174 -12.27 24.84 -1.99
CA THR A 174 -13.30 25.50 -1.15
C THR A 174 -14.63 25.72 -1.87
N TYR A 175 -14.68 25.50 -3.18
CA TYR A 175 -15.84 25.83 -4.01
C TYR A 175 -16.72 24.64 -4.38
N ILE A 176 -16.30 23.41 -4.09
CA ILE A 176 -17.07 22.21 -4.42
C ILE A 176 -17.91 21.84 -3.20
N LYS A 177 -19.24 22.05 -3.29
CA LYS A 177 -20.17 21.57 -2.25
C LYS A 177 -20.15 20.05 -2.24
N ASN A 178 -20.26 19.44 -1.05
CA ASN A 178 -20.29 17.98 -0.86
C ASN A 178 -21.40 17.25 -1.66
N THR A 179 -22.32 17.97 -2.24
CA THR A 179 -23.40 17.45 -3.10
C THR A 179 -23.04 17.39 -4.58
N GLN A 180 -21.85 17.87 -4.99
CA GLN A 180 -21.41 17.87 -6.39
C GLN A 180 -20.36 16.79 -6.61
N ASN A 181 -20.42 16.14 -7.78
CA ASN A 181 -19.38 15.18 -8.19
C ASN A 181 -18.03 15.92 -8.35
N THR A 182 -17.13 15.69 -7.39
CA THR A 182 -15.83 16.36 -7.28
C THR A 182 -14.98 16.11 -8.53
N ARG A 183 -15.00 14.89 -9.08
CA ARG A 183 -14.30 14.52 -10.32
C ARG A 183 -14.75 15.36 -11.50
N LEU A 184 -16.08 15.51 -11.71
CA LEU A 184 -16.61 16.32 -12.80
C LEU A 184 -16.29 17.80 -12.63
N SER A 185 -16.35 18.31 -11.40
CA SER A 185 -16.00 19.70 -11.08
C SER A 185 -14.53 19.98 -11.36
N TYR A 186 -13.63 19.07 -10.94
CA TYR A 186 -12.20 19.14 -11.24
C TYR A 186 -11.93 19.16 -12.75
N LEU A 187 -12.52 18.24 -13.52
CA LEU A 187 -12.36 18.20 -14.97
C LEU A 187 -12.88 19.47 -15.68
N ARG A 188 -13.95 20.08 -15.20
CA ARG A 188 -14.45 21.37 -15.71
C ARG A 188 -13.47 22.49 -15.42
N THR A 189 -12.92 22.53 -14.20
CA THR A 189 -11.94 23.55 -13.79
C THR A 189 -10.67 23.51 -14.66
N ILE A 190 -10.15 22.31 -14.94
CA ILE A 190 -9.01 22.13 -15.86
C ILE A 190 -9.36 22.65 -17.26
N LYS A 191 -10.50 22.25 -17.82
CA LYS A 191 -10.93 22.69 -19.15
C LYS A 191 -11.12 24.21 -19.28
N LEU A 192 -11.49 24.88 -18.20
CA LEU A 192 -11.65 26.33 -18.13
C LEU A 192 -10.34 27.08 -17.84
N GLY A 193 -9.20 26.37 -17.76
CA GLY A 193 -7.89 26.97 -17.48
C GLY A 193 -7.68 27.38 -16.02
N GLY A 194 -8.48 26.85 -15.11
CA GLY A 194 -8.46 27.18 -13.67
C GLY A 194 -7.25 26.65 -12.87
N GLN A 195 -6.29 26.01 -13.53
CA GLN A 195 -5.00 25.63 -12.94
C GLN A 195 -3.86 26.59 -13.33
N LYS A 196 -4.18 27.74 -13.93
CA LYS A 196 -3.18 28.77 -14.25
C LYS A 196 -2.93 29.67 -13.05
#